data_b77c05bdfcbd612437db93fadcc6b1d7
#
_entry.id   b77c05bdfcbd612437db93fadcc6b1d7
#
_cell.length_a   1.000
_cell.length_b   1.000
_cell.length_c   1.000
_cell.angle_alpha   90.00
_cell.angle_beta   90.00
_cell.angle_gamma   90.00
#
_symmetry.space_group_name_H-M   'P 1'
#
loop_
_entity.id
_entity.type
_entity.pdbx_description
1 polymer ?
#
loop_
_entity_poly.entity_id
_entity_poly.type
_entity_poly.pdbx_seq_one_letter_code
_entity_poly.pdbx_strand_id
1 'polypeptide(L)'
;YGVGKAGLDRLTTDMAAELKPYNVHAVTLYPGAGVTEVTAFPGGETPVFTGRAVAALLNKATNEDQARMSGKVVQTAELAVDYGFTDVNGGMPE
;
A
#
# COMPACT_ATOMS: atom_id res chain seq x y z
N TYR A 1 -17.47 7.27 5.29
CA TYR A 1 -16.19 6.57 5.17
C TYR A 1 -15.97 6.01 3.77
N GLY A 2 -16.92 5.23 3.25
CA GLY A 2 -16.82 4.62 1.92
C GLY A 2 -16.68 5.65 0.80
N VAL A 3 -17.42 6.75 0.89
CA VAL A 3 -17.34 7.84 -0.09
C VAL A 3 -15.94 8.49 -0.07
N GLY A 4 -15.39 8.67 1.14
CA GLY A 4 -14.04 9.23 1.28
C GLY A 4 -12.98 8.32 0.67
N LYS A 5 -13.09 7.01 0.89
CA LYS A 5 -12.14 6.06 0.29
C LYS A 5 -12.26 6.02 -1.23
N ALA A 6 -13.49 6.01 -1.77
CA ALA A 6 -13.69 6.05 -3.22
C ALA A 6 -13.13 7.34 -3.83
N GLY A 7 -13.27 8.46 -3.11
CA GLY A 7 -12.70 9.74 -3.54
C GLY A 7 -11.17 9.70 -3.60
N LEU A 8 -10.51 9.08 -2.62
CA LEU A 8 -9.07 8.90 -2.63
C LEU A 8 -8.62 8.04 -3.82
N ASP A 9 -9.32 6.96 -4.11
CA ASP A 9 -8.99 6.09 -5.24
C ASP A 9 -9.07 6.86 -6.56
N ARG A 10 -10.12 7.64 -6.73
CA ARG A 10 -10.29 8.46 -7.93
C ARG A 10 -9.22 9.54 -8.04
N LEU A 11 -8.89 10.19 -6.93
CA LEU A 11 -7.83 11.20 -6.89
C LEU A 11 -6.50 10.58 -7.30
N THR A 12 -6.19 9.39 -6.79
CA THR A 12 -4.96 8.68 -7.14
C THR A 12 -4.90 8.36 -8.63
N THR A 13 -6.01 7.88 -9.22
CA THR A 13 -6.08 7.60 -10.65
C THR A 13 -5.82 8.87 -11.48
N ASP A 14 -6.46 9.97 -11.10
CA ASP A 14 -6.31 11.24 -11.81
C ASP A 14 -4.89 11.80 -11.66
N MET A 15 -4.31 11.73 -10.47
CA MET A 15 -2.94 12.17 -10.21
C MET A 15 -1.94 11.34 -11.02
N ALA A 16 -2.15 10.03 -11.09
CA ALA A 16 -1.25 9.15 -11.85
C ALA A 16 -1.26 9.54 -13.33
N ALA A 17 -2.44 9.84 -13.88
CA ALA A 17 -2.55 10.25 -15.27
C ALA A 17 -1.88 11.59 -15.54
N GLU A 18 -2.09 12.57 -14.66
CA GLU A 18 -1.52 13.91 -14.82
C GLU A 18 0.00 13.93 -14.65
N LEU A 19 0.53 13.09 -13.76
CA LEU A 19 1.95 13.10 -13.41
C LEU A 19 2.78 12.13 -14.27
N LYS A 20 2.13 11.30 -15.06
CA LYS A 20 2.84 10.33 -15.92
C LYS A 20 3.92 10.95 -16.80
N PRO A 21 3.69 12.11 -17.46
CA PRO A 21 4.74 12.72 -18.29
C PRO A 21 5.98 13.12 -17.51
N TYR A 22 5.89 13.25 -16.20
CA TYR A 22 6.99 13.66 -15.33
C TYR A 22 7.66 12.47 -14.64
N ASN A 23 7.27 11.25 -14.98
CA ASN A 23 7.76 10.01 -14.34
C ASN A 23 7.50 10.00 -12.84
N VAL A 24 6.36 10.53 -12.42
CA VAL A 24 5.89 10.51 -11.03
C VAL A 24 4.72 9.56 -10.92
N HIS A 25 4.77 8.68 -9.94
CA HIS A 25 3.77 7.64 -9.75
C HIS A 25 2.92 7.91 -8.51
N ALA A 26 1.63 7.61 -8.61
CA ALA A 26 0.68 7.73 -7.50
C ALA A 26 -0.01 6.38 -7.30
N VAL A 27 0.02 5.86 -6.09
CA VAL A 27 -0.52 4.54 -5.75
C VAL A 27 -1.38 4.67 -4.51
N THR A 28 -2.54 4.03 -4.50
CA THR A 28 -3.34 3.88 -3.29
C THR A 28 -2.93 2.61 -2.57
N LEU A 29 -2.50 2.75 -1.33
CA LEU A 29 -2.10 1.61 -0.50
C LEU A 29 -3.22 1.27 0.48
N TYR A 30 -3.72 0.05 0.41
CA TYR A 30 -4.76 -0.44 1.30
C TYR A 30 -4.14 -1.40 2.31
N PRO A 31 -4.06 -0.99 3.60
CA PRO A 31 -3.71 -1.95 4.65
C PRO A 31 -4.88 -2.88 4.91
N GLY A 32 -4.59 -4.05 5.44
CA GLY A 32 -5.63 -4.94 5.93
C GLY A 32 -6.21 -4.48 7.26
N ALA A 33 -6.87 -5.39 8.00
CA ALA A 33 -7.39 -5.08 9.32
C ALA A 33 -6.25 -4.64 10.23
N GLY A 34 -6.32 -3.41 10.73
CA GLY A 34 -5.25 -2.83 11.53
C GLY A 34 -5.33 -3.19 12.99
N VAL A 35 -4.16 -3.22 13.65
CA VAL A 35 -4.05 -3.34 15.10
C VAL A 35 -3.55 -2.00 15.64
N THR A 36 -4.40 -1.32 16.42
CA THR A 36 -4.08 -0.04 17.05
C THR A 36 -4.53 -0.08 18.51
N GLU A 37 -4.28 0.99 19.26
CA GLU A 37 -4.76 1.11 20.65
C GLU A 37 -6.28 1.09 20.74
N VAL A 38 -6.98 1.60 19.71
CA VAL A 38 -8.44 1.69 19.69
C VAL A 38 -9.07 0.46 19.07
N THR A 39 -8.41 -0.11 18.06
CA THR A 39 -8.94 -1.24 17.30
C THR A 39 -7.90 -2.36 17.26
N ALA A 40 -8.30 -3.55 17.70
CA ALA A 40 -7.43 -4.73 17.66
C ALA A 40 -8.21 -5.88 17.03
N PHE A 41 -7.70 -6.39 15.91
CA PHE A 41 -8.28 -7.54 15.21
C PHE A 41 -7.29 -8.71 15.26
N PRO A 42 -7.72 -9.90 15.71
CA PRO A 42 -6.86 -11.10 15.62
C PRO A 42 -6.40 -11.31 14.18
N GLY A 43 -5.10 -11.51 13.98
CA GLY A 43 -4.53 -11.66 12.64
C GLY A 43 -4.38 -10.36 11.86
N GLY A 44 -4.66 -9.19 12.46
CA GLY A 44 -4.55 -7.91 11.81
C GLY A 44 -3.12 -7.44 11.65
N GLU A 45 -2.94 -6.40 10.84
CA GLU A 45 -1.64 -5.80 10.57
C GLU A 45 -1.27 -4.77 11.62
N THR A 46 0.00 -4.72 12.01
CA THR A 46 0.49 -3.60 12.82
C THR A 46 0.82 -2.40 11.92
N PRO A 47 0.91 -1.18 12.49
CA PRO A 47 1.36 -0.02 11.70
C PRO A 47 2.76 -0.20 11.10
N VAL A 48 3.61 -1.00 11.74
CA VAL A 48 4.96 -1.30 11.22
C VAL A 48 4.88 -2.07 9.90
N PHE A 49 3.91 -2.98 9.77
CA PHE A 49 3.72 -3.72 8.52
C PHE A 49 3.41 -2.78 7.36
N THR A 50 2.50 -1.83 7.57
CA THR A 50 2.20 -0.79 6.57
C THR A 50 3.44 0.03 6.23
N GLY A 51 4.23 0.41 7.25
CA GLY A 51 5.49 1.12 7.05
C GLY A 51 6.50 0.32 6.25
N ARG A 52 6.58 -0.98 6.47
CA ARG A 52 7.45 -1.86 5.68
C ARG A 52 6.99 -1.96 4.23
N ALA A 53 5.68 -1.92 3.97
CA ALA A 53 5.16 -1.87 2.61
C ALA A 53 5.58 -0.59 1.89
N VAL A 54 5.49 0.55 2.55
CA VAL A 54 5.95 1.84 1.99
C VAL A 54 7.45 1.78 1.70
N ALA A 55 8.24 1.26 2.64
CA ALA A 55 9.69 1.12 2.45
C ALA A 55 10.01 0.20 1.25
N ALA A 56 9.25 -0.88 1.06
CA ALA A 56 9.44 -1.77 -0.08
C ALA A 56 9.17 -1.05 -1.41
N LEU A 57 8.13 -0.22 -1.46
CA LEU A 57 7.82 0.57 -2.65
C LEU A 57 8.94 1.56 -2.99
N LEU A 58 9.58 2.12 -1.97
CA LEU A 58 10.67 3.10 -2.18
C LEU A 58 12.00 2.44 -2.49
N ASN A 59 12.31 1.30 -1.86
CA ASN A 59 13.66 0.73 -1.88
C ASN A 59 13.79 -0.54 -2.73
N LYS A 60 12.73 -1.31 -2.90
CA LYS A 60 12.77 -2.60 -3.60
C LYS A 60 12.04 -2.59 -4.93
N ALA A 61 10.97 -1.82 -5.06
CA ALA A 61 10.25 -1.74 -6.31
C ALA A 61 11.06 -0.97 -7.36
N THR A 62 11.14 -1.53 -8.56
CA THR A 62 11.79 -0.86 -9.68
C THR A 62 10.89 0.25 -10.23
N ASN A 63 11.45 1.10 -11.09
CA ASN A 63 10.65 2.11 -11.77
C ASN A 63 9.53 1.46 -12.62
N GLU A 64 9.82 0.32 -13.23
CA GLU A 64 8.81 -0.44 -14.00
C GLU A 64 7.70 -0.96 -13.08
N ASP A 65 8.05 -1.47 -11.90
CA ASP A 65 7.07 -1.93 -10.91
C ASP A 65 6.17 -0.78 -10.47
N GLN A 66 6.76 0.37 -10.17
CA GLN A 66 6.03 1.55 -9.74
C GLN A 66 5.09 2.05 -10.86
N ALA A 67 5.56 2.07 -12.09
CA ALA A 67 4.76 2.48 -13.24
C ALA A 67 3.56 1.55 -13.44
N ARG A 68 3.76 0.22 -13.26
CA ARG A 68 2.70 -0.76 -13.38
C ARG A 68 1.63 -0.57 -12.31
N MET A 69 2.04 -0.18 -11.09
CA MET A 69 1.12 0.02 -9.97
C MET A 69 0.48 1.40 -9.97
N SER A 70 1.04 2.37 -10.69
CA SER A 70 0.56 3.76 -10.66
C SER A 70 -0.89 3.86 -11.11
N GLY A 71 -1.69 4.60 -10.36
CA GLY A 71 -3.11 4.77 -10.58
C GLY A 71 -3.98 3.63 -10.04
N LYS A 72 -3.37 2.65 -9.39
CA LYS A 72 -4.07 1.45 -8.92
C LYS A 72 -4.10 1.36 -7.41
N VAL A 73 -4.97 0.49 -6.91
CA VAL A 73 -5.03 0.12 -5.50
C VAL A 73 -4.13 -1.09 -5.30
N VAL A 74 -3.25 -1.02 -4.31
CA VAL A 74 -2.33 -2.10 -3.96
C VAL A 74 -2.50 -2.42 -2.48
N GLN A 75 -2.54 -3.70 -2.14
CA GLN A 75 -2.69 -4.13 -0.75
C GLN A 75 -1.32 -4.44 -0.13
N THR A 76 -1.18 -4.13 1.17
CA THR A 76 0.05 -4.39 1.90
C THR A 76 0.45 -5.86 1.87
N ALA A 77 -0.52 -6.77 2.00
CA ALA A 77 -0.26 -8.20 1.96
C ALA A 77 0.32 -8.66 0.62
N GLU A 78 -0.15 -8.09 -0.49
CA GLU A 78 0.39 -8.39 -1.82
C GLU A 78 1.85 -7.96 -1.94
N LEU A 79 2.17 -6.77 -1.42
CA LEU A 79 3.54 -6.27 -1.42
C LEU A 79 4.44 -7.14 -0.55
N ALA A 80 3.92 -7.65 0.56
CA ALA A 80 4.68 -8.54 1.44
C ALA A 80 5.09 -9.83 0.71
N VAL A 81 4.19 -10.40 -0.07
CA VAL A 81 4.47 -11.58 -0.88
C VAL A 81 5.48 -11.25 -1.98
N ASP A 82 5.27 -10.15 -2.69
CA ASP A 82 6.10 -9.78 -3.84
C ASP A 82 7.51 -9.36 -3.44
N TYR A 83 7.67 -8.67 -2.31
CA TYR A 83 8.95 -8.08 -1.89
C TYR A 83 9.54 -8.74 -0.64
N GLY A 84 8.89 -9.76 -0.09
CA GLY A 84 9.47 -10.64 0.91
C GLY A 84 9.64 -10.04 2.30
N PHE A 85 8.69 -9.24 2.78
CA PHE A 85 8.71 -8.75 4.16
C PHE A 85 7.57 -9.34 4.98
N THR A 86 7.69 -9.23 6.30
CA THR A 86 6.72 -9.74 7.26
C THR A 86 6.38 -8.65 8.28
N ASP A 87 5.40 -8.92 9.17
CA ASP A 87 5.12 -8.05 10.29
C ASP A 87 6.13 -8.26 11.42
N VAL A 88 6.04 -7.46 12.49
CA VAL A 88 7.03 -7.37 13.57
C VAL A 88 7.33 -8.70 14.27
N ASN A 89 6.37 -9.62 14.30
CA ASN A 89 6.53 -10.93 14.92
C ASN A 89 6.89 -12.03 13.90
N GLY A 90 7.25 -11.63 12.68
CA GLY A 90 7.50 -12.59 11.60
C GLY A 90 6.24 -13.15 10.97
N GLY A 91 5.07 -12.69 11.43
CA GLY A 91 3.80 -13.17 10.92
C GLY A 91 3.43 -12.53 9.58
N MET A 92 2.55 -13.23 8.85
CA MET A 92 1.99 -12.72 7.60
C MET A 92 0.49 -12.51 7.84
N PRO A 93 -0.02 -11.27 7.82
CA PRO A 93 -1.45 -11.01 7.97
C PRO A 93 -2.26 -11.66 6.85
N GLU A 94 -3.44 -12.13 7.22
CA GLU A 94 -4.37 -12.75 6.28
C GLU A 94 -5.23 -11.73 5.55
#